data_bbe812c4f296e68a8d5c4196d1b1020f
#
_entry.id   bbe812c4f296e68a8d5c4196d1b1020f
#
_cell.length_a   1.000
_cell.length_b   1.000
_cell.length_c   1.000
_cell.angle_alpha   90.00
_cell.angle_beta   90.00
_cell.angle_gamma   90.00
#
_symmetry.space_group_name_H-M   'P 1'
#
loop_
_entity.id
_entity.type
_entity.pdbx_description
1 polymer ?
#
loop_
_entity_poly.entity_id
_entity_poly.type
_entity_poly.pdbx_seq_one_letter_code
_entity_poly.pdbx_strand_id
1 'polypeptide(L)'
;MSKTPFVTKEKVEEIVASYPTPFHLYDEAGIRKNAENLKKAFSWNKGYKEYFAVKATPNPFLMKIFMEYGCGFDCSSAPELMLSKTVGAVGDDIMFSSNDTPLEEFKLCYDLGGIINLDDITHIEAVEKACGKLPEKMSCRFNPGGVFKITNDIMDNPGDAKYGMTKEQIFEAFEIMKNKGVKEFGIHSFLCSNTVTNEYYPMLAKILFELAVELKNKLDVKITFINLSGGVGIPYRPDQEPNDIFAIGEGVKKVYEETLTPAGMDNVAIYTELGRYMTGPYGALITKAINEKHTYKEYIGVDACAANLMRPAIYGAYHHITVLGKENESCDKKYDVTGSLCENCDKFAIDRMLPEIEMGDYLFIHDTGAHGHSMGYNYNGKLRSAEILLGQDGSFKLIRRAETAKDYFATFDCFDFFEDLIK
;
A
#
# COMPACT_ATOMS: atom_id res chain seq x y z
N MET A 1 10.98 -19.66 -6.45
CA MET A 1 9.83 -20.57 -6.15
C MET A 1 8.76 -20.36 -7.20
N SER A 2 8.05 -21.42 -7.65
CA SER A 2 6.91 -21.23 -8.54
C SER A 2 5.80 -20.46 -7.80
N LYS A 3 5.25 -19.42 -8.42
CA LYS A 3 4.08 -18.74 -7.86
C LYS A 3 2.85 -19.61 -8.09
N THR A 4 2.14 -19.93 -7.01
CA THR A 4 0.95 -20.80 -7.04
C THR A 4 -0.28 -19.96 -6.72
N PRO A 5 -1.37 -20.05 -7.52
CA PRO A 5 -2.65 -19.44 -7.18
C PRO A 5 -3.16 -19.94 -5.82
N PHE A 6 -3.75 -19.06 -5.03
CA PHE A 6 -4.39 -19.42 -3.75
C PHE A 6 -5.83 -19.93 -3.93
N VAL A 7 -6.27 -20.10 -5.18
CA VAL A 7 -7.61 -20.54 -5.56
C VAL A 7 -7.52 -21.47 -6.77
N THR A 8 -8.39 -22.49 -6.84
CA THR A 8 -8.48 -23.40 -8.00
C THR A 8 -9.38 -22.84 -9.09
N LYS A 9 -9.29 -23.40 -10.31
CA LYS A 9 -10.17 -23.07 -11.45
C LYS A 9 -11.64 -23.24 -11.08
N GLU A 10 -12.00 -24.37 -10.46
CA GLU A 10 -13.38 -24.70 -10.08
C GLU A 10 -13.96 -23.66 -9.10
N LYS A 11 -13.15 -23.20 -8.15
CA LYS A 11 -13.57 -22.16 -7.22
C LYS A 11 -13.75 -20.80 -7.94
N VAL A 12 -12.91 -20.48 -8.91
CA VAL A 12 -13.08 -19.27 -9.73
C VAL A 12 -14.37 -19.39 -10.56
N GLU A 13 -14.67 -20.54 -11.15
CA GLU A 13 -15.92 -20.78 -11.89
C GLU A 13 -17.15 -20.61 -10.98
N GLU A 14 -17.08 -21.10 -9.73
CA GLU A 14 -18.14 -20.89 -8.72
C GLU A 14 -18.36 -19.40 -8.43
N ILE A 15 -17.27 -18.63 -8.25
CA ILE A 15 -17.35 -17.18 -8.03
C ILE A 15 -17.92 -16.46 -9.24
N VAL A 16 -17.45 -16.83 -10.45
CA VAL A 16 -17.88 -16.23 -11.73
C VAL A 16 -19.36 -16.43 -11.99
N ALA A 17 -19.94 -17.52 -11.52
CA ALA A 17 -21.38 -17.77 -11.62
C ALA A 17 -22.22 -16.68 -10.92
N SER A 18 -21.64 -16.00 -9.92
CA SER A 18 -22.30 -14.91 -9.18
C SER A 18 -21.74 -13.52 -9.54
N TYR A 19 -20.47 -13.43 -9.85
CA TYR A 19 -19.74 -12.18 -10.11
C TYR A 19 -18.86 -12.33 -11.34
N PRO A 20 -19.24 -11.73 -12.49
CA PRO A 20 -18.48 -11.88 -13.73
C PRO A 20 -17.07 -11.26 -13.62
N THR A 21 -16.13 -11.80 -14.39
CA THR A 21 -14.79 -11.20 -14.57
C THR A 21 -14.90 -9.86 -15.32
N PRO A 22 -13.90 -8.93 -15.16
CA PRO A 22 -12.78 -9.05 -14.25
C PRO A 22 -13.16 -8.69 -12.80
N PHE A 23 -12.44 -9.26 -11.81
CA PHE A 23 -12.55 -8.84 -10.42
C PHE A 23 -11.22 -9.05 -9.67
N HIS A 24 -11.01 -8.26 -8.60
CA HIS A 24 -9.93 -8.54 -7.65
C HIS A 24 -10.42 -9.54 -6.61
N LEU A 25 -9.63 -10.58 -6.39
CA LEU A 25 -9.88 -11.60 -5.37
C LEU A 25 -8.83 -11.50 -4.28
N TYR A 26 -9.26 -11.49 -3.01
CA TYR A 26 -8.36 -11.42 -1.85
C TYR A 26 -8.46 -12.70 -1.03
N ASP A 27 -7.30 -13.21 -0.59
CA ASP A 27 -7.16 -14.37 0.29
C ASP A 27 -7.17 -13.92 1.76
N GLU A 28 -8.28 -14.09 2.45
CA GLU A 28 -8.41 -13.74 3.87
C GLU A 28 -7.43 -14.53 4.75
N ALA A 29 -7.24 -15.81 4.48
CA ALA A 29 -6.36 -16.66 5.28
C ALA A 29 -4.90 -16.18 5.20
N GLY A 30 -4.44 -15.86 4.00
CA GLY A 30 -3.11 -15.33 3.77
C GLY A 30 -2.91 -13.95 4.42
N ILE A 31 -3.87 -13.03 4.28
CA ILE A 31 -3.85 -11.69 4.90
C ILE A 31 -3.74 -11.81 6.43
N ARG A 32 -4.58 -12.64 7.06
CA ARG A 32 -4.57 -12.85 8.52
C ARG A 32 -3.24 -13.44 9.00
N LYS A 33 -2.74 -14.44 8.31
CA LYS A 33 -1.46 -15.07 8.64
C LYS A 33 -0.29 -14.09 8.55
N ASN A 34 -0.32 -13.22 7.55
CA ASN A 34 0.71 -12.21 7.37
C ASN A 34 0.67 -11.13 8.46
N ALA A 35 -0.51 -10.65 8.83
CA ALA A 35 -0.70 -9.72 9.94
C ALA A 35 -0.22 -10.31 11.28
N GLU A 36 -0.52 -11.59 11.53
CA GLU A 36 -0.02 -12.32 12.71
C GLU A 36 1.51 -12.41 12.72
N ASN A 37 2.12 -12.76 11.59
CA ASN A 37 3.58 -12.88 11.47
C ASN A 37 4.26 -11.53 11.70
N LEU A 38 3.75 -10.45 11.13
CA LEU A 38 4.28 -9.10 11.34
C LEU A 38 4.24 -8.72 12.83
N LYS A 39 3.10 -8.92 13.48
CA LYS A 39 2.95 -8.65 14.92
C LYS A 39 3.94 -9.48 15.77
N LYS A 40 4.16 -10.74 15.43
CA LYS A 40 5.14 -11.60 16.11
C LYS A 40 6.57 -11.11 15.90
N ALA A 41 6.93 -10.72 14.68
CA ALA A 41 8.29 -10.27 14.33
C ALA A 41 8.73 -9.03 15.13
N PHE A 42 7.80 -8.16 15.49
CA PHE A 42 8.07 -6.94 16.25
C PHE A 42 7.60 -6.99 17.72
N SER A 43 7.18 -8.17 18.22
CA SER A 43 6.67 -8.35 19.58
C SER A 43 7.67 -8.03 20.70
N TRP A 44 8.95 -7.93 20.38
CA TRP A 44 10.02 -7.50 21.28
C TRP A 44 9.87 -6.02 21.70
N ASN A 45 9.25 -5.16 20.88
CA ASN A 45 8.94 -3.76 21.19
C ASN A 45 7.51 -3.65 21.72
N LYS A 46 7.35 -3.33 23.01
CA LYS A 46 6.02 -3.26 23.66
C LYS A 46 5.09 -2.21 23.07
N GLY A 47 5.67 -1.18 22.46
CA GLY A 47 4.92 -0.08 21.83
C GLY A 47 4.66 -0.31 20.33
N TYR A 48 5.11 -1.43 19.77
CA TYR A 48 5.00 -1.68 18.33
C TYR A 48 3.57 -1.55 17.82
N LYS A 49 3.42 -0.84 16.70
CA LYS A 49 2.14 -0.73 16.01
C LYS A 49 2.36 -0.65 14.50
N GLU A 50 1.61 -1.47 13.79
CA GLU A 50 1.44 -1.34 12.35
C GLU A 50 0.31 -0.35 12.07
N TYR A 51 0.57 0.63 11.22
CA TYR A 51 -0.42 1.52 10.62
C TYR A 51 -0.58 1.12 9.16
N PHE A 52 -1.58 0.28 8.85
CA PHE A 52 -1.80 -0.15 7.48
C PHE A 52 -1.97 1.05 6.55
N ALA A 53 -1.13 1.15 5.51
CA ALA A 53 -1.21 2.24 4.53
C ALA A 53 -2.48 2.09 3.68
N VAL A 54 -3.50 2.91 3.97
CA VAL A 54 -4.86 2.80 3.38
C VAL A 54 -4.80 2.87 1.85
N LYS A 55 -3.94 3.73 1.29
CA LYS A 55 -3.72 3.87 -0.17
C LYS A 55 -3.41 2.57 -0.89
N ALA A 56 -2.86 1.58 -0.20
CA ALA A 56 -2.54 0.29 -0.82
C ALA A 56 -3.80 -0.49 -1.20
N THR A 57 -4.79 -0.52 -0.30
CA THR A 57 -6.06 -1.24 -0.52
C THR A 57 -7.17 -0.62 0.35
N PRO A 58 -7.79 0.49 -0.08
CA PRO A 58 -8.78 1.23 0.70
C PRO A 58 -10.14 0.51 0.70
N ASN A 59 -10.21 -0.62 1.39
CA ASN A 59 -11.40 -1.46 1.50
C ASN A 59 -11.75 -1.69 2.97
N PRO A 60 -12.94 -1.28 3.46
CA PRO A 60 -13.31 -1.35 4.87
C PRO A 60 -13.39 -2.79 5.41
N PHE A 61 -13.66 -3.78 4.58
CA PHE A 61 -13.68 -5.18 5.00
C PHE A 61 -12.27 -5.67 5.36
N LEU A 62 -11.28 -5.34 4.54
CA LEU A 62 -9.88 -5.69 4.80
C LEU A 62 -9.32 -4.89 5.97
N MET A 63 -9.65 -3.59 6.05
CA MET A 63 -9.24 -2.75 7.18
C MET A 63 -9.77 -3.29 8.52
N LYS A 64 -11.00 -3.81 8.58
CA LYS A 64 -11.54 -4.46 9.78
C LYS A 64 -10.73 -5.71 10.19
N ILE A 65 -10.26 -6.51 9.24
CA ILE A 65 -9.38 -7.64 9.53
C ILE A 65 -8.10 -7.14 10.23
N PHE A 66 -7.48 -6.07 9.73
CA PHE A 66 -6.27 -5.54 10.35
C PHE A 66 -6.50 -4.99 11.77
N MET A 67 -7.65 -4.38 12.04
CA MET A 67 -8.00 -3.94 13.40
C MET A 67 -8.05 -5.10 14.41
N GLU A 68 -8.46 -6.30 14.02
CA GLU A 68 -8.46 -7.48 14.89
C GLU A 68 -7.03 -7.85 15.36
N TYR A 69 -6.00 -7.45 14.62
CA TYR A 69 -4.58 -7.63 14.97
C TYR A 69 -3.99 -6.42 15.72
N GLY A 70 -4.78 -5.37 15.95
CA GLY A 70 -4.36 -4.15 16.64
C GLY A 70 -3.67 -3.14 15.71
N CYS A 71 -3.81 -3.26 14.39
CA CYS A 71 -3.30 -2.27 13.45
C CYS A 71 -4.11 -0.97 13.53
N GLY A 72 -3.41 0.15 13.36
CA GLY A 72 -3.99 1.45 12.98
C GLY A 72 -3.96 1.65 11.47
N PHE A 73 -4.18 2.89 11.04
CA PHE A 73 -4.23 3.24 9.61
C PHE A 73 -3.39 4.49 9.33
N ASP A 74 -2.50 4.38 8.35
CA ASP A 74 -1.83 5.52 7.73
C ASP A 74 -2.69 6.06 6.61
N CYS A 75 -3.12 7.33 6.76
CA CYS A 75 -4.00 8.04 5.84
C CYS A 75 -3.23 9.18 5.17
N SER A 76 -3.55 9.45 3.91
CA SER A 76 -2.94 10.52 3.12
C SER A 76 -3.95 11.49 2.49
N SER A 77 -5.25 11.37 2.85
CA SER A 77 -6.31 12.25 2.37
C SER A 77 -7.56 12.20 3.26
N ALA A 78 -8.47 13.18 3.11
CA ALA A 78 -9.74 13.20 3.83
C ALA A 78 -10.59 11.93 3.61
N PRO A 79 -10.74 11.38 2.39
CA PRO A 79 -11.49 10.13 2.21
C PRO A 79 -10.90 8.94 2.98
N GLU A 80 -9.57 8.84 3.09
CA GLU A 80 -8.92 7.78 3.85
C GLU A 80 -9.13 7.96 5.36
N LEU A 81 -9.11 9.19 5.87
CA LEU A 81 -9.48 9.53 7.26
C LEU A 81 -10.93 9.14 7.55
N MET A 82 -11.87 9.48 6.65
CA MET A 82 -13.28 9.13 6.79
C MET A 82 -13.49 7.61 6.77
N LEU A 83 -12.76 6.89 5.91
CA LEU A 83 -12.82 5.44 5.82
C LEU A 83 -12.30 4.80 7.11
N SER A 84 -11.19 5.28 7.64
CA SER A 84 -10.59 4.82 8.90
C SER A 84 -11.55 5.03 10.07
N LYS A 85 -12.19 6.20 10.17
CA LYS A 85 -13.26 6.46 11.15
C LYS A 85 -14.43 5.49 10.99
N THR A 86 -14.84 5.21 9.75
CA THR A 86 -15.98 4.33 9.44
C THR A 86 -15.75 2.90 9.94
N VAL A 87 -14.52 2.41 9.92
CA VAL A 87 -14.19 1.09 10.45
C VAL A 87 -13.98 1.07 11.97
N GLY A 88 -13.94 2.24 12.62
CA GLY A 88 -13.87 2.38 14.07
C GLY A 88 -12.54 2.92 14.60
N ALA A 89 -11.58 3.29 13.75
CA ALA A 89 -10.32 3.87 14.17
C ALA A 89 -10.51 5.31 14.69
N VAL A 90 -9.88 5.64 15.81
CA VAL A 90 -9.89 6.98 16.42
C VAL A 90 -8.59 7.23 17.18
N GLY A 91 -8.22 8.50 17.35
CA GLY A 91 -7.06 8.86 18.15
C GLY A 91 -5.77 8.25 17.61
N ASP A 92 -5.00 7.65 18.47
CA ASP A 92 -3.72 6.99 18.15
C ASP A 92 -3.84 5.77 17.20
N ASP A 93 -5.05 5.43 16.74
CA ASP A 93 -5.21 4.45 15.66
C ASP A 93 -5.10 5.08 14.26
N ILE A 94 -4.98 6.40 14.17
CA ILE A 94 -4.86 7.15 12.93
C ILE A 94 -3.50 7.84 12.88
N MET A 95 -2.71 7.53 11.85
CA MET A 95 -1.56 8.31 11.39
C MET A 95 -1.97 9.08 10.14
N PHE A 96 -1.58 10.35 10.05
CA PHE A 96 -1.88 11.15 8.86
C PHE A 96 -0.57 11.66 8.25
N SER A 97 -0.13 10.99 7.21
CA SER A 97 1.10 11.26 6.45
C SER A 97 0.74 11.75 5.04
N SER A 98 0.42 13.03 4.93
CA SER A 98 0.08 13.70 3.68
C SER A 98 1.22 14.66 3.28
N ASN A 99 1.25 15.04 1.99
CA ASN A 99 2.27 15.96 1.46
C ASN A 99 1.68 17.37 1.31
N ASP A 100 1.42 17.87 0.13
CA ASP A 100 0.82 19.18 -0.13
C ASP A 100 -0.62 19.28 0.45
N THR A 101 -0.73 19.34 1.77
CA THR A 101 -1.93 19.05 2.55
C THR A 101 -2.87 20.26 2.65
N PRO A 102 -4.14 20.14 2.23
CA PRO A 102 -5.17 21.15 2.48
C PRO A 102 -5.45 21.36 3.98
N LEU A 103 -5.78 22.60 4.37
CA LEU A 103 -6.03 22.94 5.78
C LEU A 103 -7.16 22.11 6.41
N GLU A 104 -8.20 21.82 5.66
CA GLU A 104 -9.35 21.03 6.09
C GLU A 104 -8.98 19.58 6.41
N GLU A 105 -7.97 19.01 5.77
CA GLU A 105 -7.49 17.65 6.06
C GLU A 105 -6.73 17.59 7.38
N PHE A 106 -5.88 18.59 7.68
CA PHE A 106 -5.27 18.75 9.01
C PHE A 106 -6.34 18.87 10.09
N LYS A 107 -7.35 19.72 9.84
CA LYS A 107 -8.47 19.90 10.78
C LYS A 107 -9.22 18.60 11.01
N LEU A 108 -9.52 17.85 9.96
CA LEU A 108 -10.22 16.57 10.08
C LEU A 108 -9.39 15.54 10.89
N CYS A 109 -8.10 15.41 10.61
CA CYS A 109 -7.23 14.53 11.38
C CYS A 109 -7.17 14.95 12.86
N TYR A 110 -7.02 16.25 13.13
CA TYR A 110 -7.03 16.80 14.47
C TYR A 110 -8.32 16.48 15.24
N ASP A 111 -9.48 16.67 14.59
CA ASP A 111 -10.79 16.39 15.20
C ASP A 111 -11.03 14.91 15.47
N LEU A 112 -10.37 14.03 14.71
CA LEU A 112 -10.37 12.59 14.95
C LEU A 112 -9.38 12.18 16.05
N GLY A 113 -8.55 13.11 16.54
CA GLY A 113 -7.49 12.85 17.51
C GLY A 113 -6.28 12.12 16.93
N GLY A 114 -6.16 12.05 15.60
CA GLY A 114 -5.09 11.34 14.92
C GLY A 114 -3.72 12.01 15.07
N ILE A 115 -2.66 11.25 14.83
CA ILE A 115 -1.28 11.73 14.85
C ILE A 115 -0.98 12.38 13.51
N ILE A 116 -0.67 13.69 13.52
CA ILE A 116 -0.26 14.41 12.32
C ILE A 116 1.25 14.25 12.14
N ASN A 117 1.65 13.74 10.98
CA ASN A 117 3.05 13.64 10.54
C ASN A 117 3.33 14.74 9.52
N LEU A 118 4.15 15.74 9.89
CA LEU A 118 4.45 16.89 9.05
C LEU A 118 5.48 16.52 7.97
N ASP A 119 5.16 16.78 6.72
CA ASP A 119 6.06 16.58 5.60
C ASP A 119 7.08 17.73 5.43
N ASP A 120 6.68 18.95 5.78
CA ASP A 120 7.50 20.17 5.70
C ASP A 120 7.34 21.07 6.94
N ILE A 121 8.35 21.88 7.22
CA ILE A 121 8.36 22.80 8.37
C ILE A 121 7.24 23.85 8.28
N THR A 122 6.86 24.27 7.08
CA THR A 122 5.77 25.24 6.86
C THR A 122 4.40 24.70 7.27
N HIS A 123 4.26 23.38 7.36
CA HIS A 123 3.04 22.74 7.82
C HIS A 123 2.74 23.01 9.30
N ILE A 124 3.72 23.41 10.12
CA ILE A 124 3.48 23.79 11.53
C ILE A 124 2.48 24.94 11.61
N GLU A 125 2.69 26.00 10.81
CA GLU A 125 1.76 27.13 10.75
C GLU A 125 0.43 26.75 10.14
N ALA A 126 0.42 25.85 9.13
CA ALA A 126 -0.80 25.35 8.51
C ALA A 126 -1.68 24.61 9.52
N VAL A 127 -1.11 23.73 10.35
CA VAL A 127 -1.83 23.01 11.42
C VAL A 127 -2.35 24.00 12.45
N GLU A 128 -1.53 24.95 12.91
CA GLU A 128 -1.96 25.96 13.88
C GLU A 128 -3.12 26.82 13.34
N LYS A 129 -3.04 27.21 12.07
CA LYS A 129 -4.11 27.95 11.38
C LYS A 129 -5.40 27.13 11.26
N ALA A 130 -5.30 25.86 10.92
CA ALA A 130 -6.43 24.98 10.74
C ALA A 130 -7.11 24.60 12.07
N CYS A 131 -6.33 24.37 13.12
CA CYS A 131 -6.78 23.77 14.38
C CYS A 131 -6.82 24.74 15.57
N GLY A 132 -6.26 25.95 15.42
CA GLY A 132 -6.14 26.96 16.47
C GLY A 132 -4.98 26.71 17.44
N LYS A 133 -4.44 25.49 17.48
CA LYS A 133 -3.25 25.09 18.26
C LYS A 133 -2.67 23.80 17.69
N LEU A 134 -1.43 23.48 18.08
CA LEU A 134 -0.84 22.18 17.74
C LEU A 134 -1.37 21.08 18.67
N PRO A 135 -1.47 19.81 18.19
CA PRO A 135 -1.67 18.63 19.03
C PRO A 135 -0.50 18.46 20.02
N GLU A 136 -0.77 17.80 21.14
CA GLU A 136 0.31 17.49 22.12
C GLU A 136 1.27 16.39 21.61
N LYS A 137 0.86 15.57 20.65
CA LYS A 137 1.63 14.50 20.02
C LYS A 137 1.67 14.70 18.51
N MET A 138 2.85 14.84 17.95
CA MET A 138 3.08 15.08 16.53
C MET A 138 4.35 14.40 16.03
N SER A 139 4.47 14.25 14.74
CA SER A 139 5.61 13.67 14.06
C SER A 139 6.09 14.55 12.91
N CYS A 140 7.37 14.43 12.55
CA CYS A 140 7.94 15.04 11.37
C CYS A 140 8.58 13.98 10.48
N ARG A 141 8.41 14.14 9.17
CA ARG A 141 9.07 13.31 8.16
C ARG A 141 10.47 13.83 7.89
N PHE A 142 11.44 12.98 8.14
CA PHE A 142 12.85 13.25 7.88
C PHE A 142 13.27 12.79 6.48
N ASN A 143 14.00 13.64 5.77
CA ASN A 143 14.68 13.32 4.53
C ASN A 143 16.20 13.43 4.77
N PRO A 144 16.94 12.32 4.75
CA PRO A 144 18.40 12.36 4.98
C PRO A 144 19.19 12.98 3.83
N GLY A 145 18.55 13.23 2.69
CA GLY A 145 19.22 13.72 1.47
C GLY A 145 20.14 12.68 0.82
N GLY A 146 20.81 13.09 -0.24
CA GLY A 146 21.80 12.28 -0.94
C GLY A 146 21.22 11.05 -1.64
N VAL A 147 22.03 9.99 -1.75
CA VAL A 147 21.67 8.72 -2.40
C VAL A 147 21.54 7.63 -1.35
N PHE A 148 20.40 6.97 -1.33
CA PHE A 148 20.18 5.80 -0.50
C PHE A 148 20.53 4.53 -1.29
N LYS A 149 21.43 3.71 -0.78
CA LYS A 149 22.03 2.57 -1.54
C LYS A 149 21.04 1.46 -1.94
N ILE A 150 19.85 1.44 -1.37
CA ILE A 150 18.81 0.44 -1.63
C ILE A 150 17.63 1.11 -2.34
N THR A 151 17.88 1.90 -3.38
CA THR A 151 16.84 2.49 -4.22
C THR A 151 16.46 1.57 -5.37
N ASN A 152 15.27 1.79 -5.93
CA ASN A 152 14.77 1.16 -7.13
C ASN A 152 14.02 2.21 -7.98
N ASP A 153 13.60 1.83 -9.19
CA ASP A 153 12.96 2.74 -10.16
C ASP A 153 11.55 3.23 -9.74
N ILE A 154 11.07 2.88 -8.53
CA ILE A 154 9.74 3.30 -8.04
C ILE A 154 9.81 4.65 -7.30
N MET A 155 10.96 4.96 -6.69
CA MET A 155 11.17 6.22 -5.96
C MET A 155 12.52 6.83 -6.33
N ASP A 156 12.56 8.15 -6.38
CA ASP A 156 13.79 8.91 -6.50
C ASP A 156 14.69 8.74 -5.26
N ASN A 157 15.98 9.04 -5.42
CA ASN A 157 16.87 9.15 -4.26
C ASN A 157 16.38 10.24 -3.31
N PRO A 158 16.68 10.15 -1.99
CA PRO A 158 16.24 11.16 -1.03
C PRO A 158 16.59 12.61 -1.41
N GLY A 159 17.72 12.83 -2.08
CA GLY A 159 18.14 14.16 -2.53
C GLY A 159 17.25 14.76 -3.64
N ASP A 160 16.54 13.94 -4.38
CA ASP A 160 15.65 14.34 -5.49
C ASP A 160 14.17 14.16 -5.13
N ALA A 161 13.88 13.49 -4.01
CA ALA A 161 12.51 13.20 -3.58
C ALA A 161 11.82 14.47 -3.03
N LYS A 162 10.53 14.63 -3.38
CA LYS A 162 9.73 15.79 -2.94
C LYS A 162 9.32 15.76 -1.46
N TYR A 163 9.79 14.79 -0.67
CA TYR A 163 9.26 14.47 0.65
C TYR A 163 10.23 14.76 1.76
N GLY A 164 9.70 15.34 2.85
CA GLY A 164 10.35 15.39 4.13
C GLY A 164 11.34 16.53 4.31
N MET A 165 11.67 16.81 5.56
CA MET A 165 12.54 17.90 6.02
C MET A 165 13.99 17.47 6.05
N THR A 166 14.91 18.41 5.74
CA THR A 166 16.34 18.22 5.97
C THR A 166 16.65 18.06 7.46
N LYS A 167 17.89 17.68 7.78
CA LYS A 167 18.31 17.55 9.19
C LYS A 167 18.18 18.87 9.95
N GLU A 168 18.58 19.97 9.34
CA GLU A 168 18.49 21.33 9.92
C GLU A 168 17.03 21.70 10.16
N GLN A 169 16.15 21.48 9.20
CA GLN A 169 14.71 21.76 9.32
C GLN A 169 14.05 20.89 10.40
N ILE A 170 14.45 19.63 10.58
CA ILE A 170 13.94 18.76 11.65
C ILE A 170 14.27 19.35 13.03
N PHE A 171 15.49 19.80 13.25
CA PHE A 171 15.86 20.43 14.52
C PHE A 171 15.07 21.72 14.77
N GLU A 172 14.95 22.58 13.78
CA GLU A 172 14.16 23.81 13.85
C GLU A 172 12.67 23.51 14.10
N ALA A 173 12.09 22.55 13.36
CA ALA A 173 10.68 22.15 13.51
C ALA A 173 10.40 21.64 14.94
N PHE A 174 11.27 20.80 15.47
CA PHE A 174 11.12 20.26 16.83
C PHE A 174 11.21 21.34 17.91
N GLU A 175 12.12 22.32 17.75
CA GLU A 175 12.23 23.47 18.65
C GLU A 175 10.98 24.34 18.58
N ILE A 176 10.47 24.67 17.39
CA ILE A 176 9.25 25.44 17.20
C ILE A 176 8.06 24.69 17.83
N MET A 177 7.88 23.41 17.54
CA MET A 177 6.79 22.60 18.08
C MET A 177 6.85 22.51 19.62
N LYS A 178 8.04 22.31 20.21
CA LYS A 178 8.25 22.31 21.66
C LYS A 178 7.79 23.63 22.27
N ASN A 179 8.22 24.75 21.69
CA ASN A 179 7.84 26.09 22.15
C ASN A 179 6.34 26.37 22.00
N LYS A 180 5.67 25.72 21.06
CA LYS A 180 4.21 25.80 20.85
C LYS A 180 3.41 24.76 21.66
N GLY A 181 4.05 23.99 22.54
CA GLY A 181 3.39 23.12 23.53
C GLY A 181 3.23 21.65 23.12
N VAL A 182 3.89 21.20 22.07
CA VAL A 182 3.99 19.76 21.75
C VAL A 182 4.82 19.09 22.84
N LYS A 183 4.33 17.95 23.36
CA LYS A 183 4.93 17.21 24.48
C LYS A 183 5.53 15.87 24.06
N GLU A 184 4.97 15.23 23.03
CA GLU A 184 5.36 13.91 22.54
C GLU A 184 5.69 13.99 21.06
N PHE A 185 6.90 13.57 20.72
CA PHE A 185 7.46 13.72 19.39
C PHE A 185 7.65 12.37 18.73
N GLY A 186 7.32 12.31 17.46
CA GLY A 186 7.64 11.19 16.58
C GLY A 186 8.61 11.61 15.48
N ILE A 187 9.32 10.63 14.94
CA ILE A 187 10.16 10.79 13.74
C ILE A 187 9.71 9.75 12.73
N HIS A 188 9.55 10.17 11.49
CA HIS A 188 9.14 9.33 10.37
C HIS A 188 10.12 9.48 9.23
N SER A 189 10.33 8.44 8.43
CA SER A 189 10.98 8.53 7.12
C SER A 189 10.57 7.39 6.20
N PHE A 190 10.41 7.68 4.92
CA PHE A 190 10.10 6.72 3.88
C PHE A 190 11.06 6.93 2.70
N LEU A 191 12.01 6.04 2.52
CA LEU A 191 13.11 6.19 1.57
C LEU A 191 13.01 5.30 0.34
N CYS A 192 12.27 4.20 0.43
CA CYS A 192 12.16 3.22 -0.65
C CYS A 192 10.77 2.60 -0.73
N SER A 193 10.41 2.07 -1.89
CA SER A 193 9.20 1.28 -2.10
C SER A 193 9.55 -0.03 -2.78
N ASN A 194 8.96 -1.13 -2.29
CA ASN A 194 9.18 -2.49 -2.79
C ASN A 194 10.65 -2.93 -2.77
N THR A 195 11.32 -2.79 -1.64
CA THR A 195 12.66 -3.35 -1.45
C THR A 195 12.57 -4.84 -1.11
N VAL A 196 13.26 -5.67 -1.90
CA VAL A 196 13.32 -7.13 -1.69
C VAL A 196 14.65 -7.47 -1.04
N THR A 197 14.85 -6.97 0.18
CA THR A 197 16.01 -7.24 1.03
C THR A 197 15.66 -7.08 2.51
N ASN A 198 16.22 -7.90 3.37
CA ASN A 198 16.04 -7.83 4.81
C ASN A 198 16.80 -6.66 5.48
N GLU A 199 17.66 -5.96 4.73
CA GLU A 199 18.55 -4.92 5.26
C GLU A 199 17.91 -3.54 5.32
N TYR A 200 16.83 -3.29 4.55
CA TYR A 200 16.24 -1.95 4.42
C TYR A 200 15.82 -1.35 5.77
N TYR A 201 14.99 -2.06 6.54
CA TYR A 201 14.52 -1.55 7.82
C TYR A 201 15.62 -1.38 8.86
N PRO A 202 16.56 -2.33 9.07
CA PRO A 202 17.70 -2.11 9.95
C PRO A 202 18.53 -0.88 9.58
N MET A 203 18.76 -0.63 8.28
CA MET A 203 19.49 0.56 7.82
C MET A 203 18.72 1.86 8.09
N LEU A 204 17.42 1.88 7.78
CA LEU A 204 16.55 3.03 8.04
C LEU A 204 16.44 3.27 9.55
N ALA A 205 16.27 2.22 10.35
CA ALA A 205 16.21 2.29 11.79
C ALA A 205 17.48 2.94 12.37
N LYS A 206 18.65 2.56 11.89
CA LYS A 206 19.91 3.16 12.32
C LYS A 206 19.93 4.68 12.11
N ILE A 207 19.54 5.14 10.93
CA ILE A 207 19.49 6.57 10.59
C ILE A 207 18.53 7.32 11.53
N LEU A 208 17.32 6.78 11.74
CA LEU A 208 16.31 7.45 12.56
C LEU A 208 16.62 7.38 14.06
N PHE A 209 17.20 6.29 14.54
CA PHE A 209 17.56 6.14 15.95
C PHE A 209 18.71 7.06 16.34
N GLU A 210 19.74 7.20 15.48
CA GLU A 210 20.83 8.17 15.68
C GLU A 210 20.29 9.60 15.70
N LEU A 211 19.37 9.96 14.78
CA LEU A 211 18.71 11.26 14.78
C LEU A 211 17.88 11.49 16.05
N ALA A 212 17.14 10.49 16.52
CA ALA A 212 16.34 10.56 17.73
C ALA A 212 17.22 10.87 18.98
N VAL A 213 18.36 10.20 19.09
CA VAL A 213 19.32 10.44 20.18
C VAL A 213 19.87 11.86 20.12
N GLU A 214 20.21 12.36 18.92
CA GLU A 214 20.68 13.74 18.76
C GLU A 214 19.61 14.77 19.16
N LEU A 215 18.37 14.60 18.71
CA LEU A 215 17.24 15.48 19.03
C LEU A 215 16.97 15.53 20.54
N LYS A 216 16.92 14.35 21.18
CA LYS A 216 16.77 14.25 22.64
C LYS A 216 17.88 15.03 23.36
N ASN A 217 19.14 14.80 22.97
CA ASN A 217 20.30 15.38 23.68
C ASN A 217 20.45 16.91 23.48
N LYS A 218 20.08 17.40 22.28
CA LYS A 218 20.25 18.82 21.95
C LYS A 218 19.04 19.67 22.33
N LEU A 219 17.83 19.13 22.20
CA LEU A 219 16.59 19.89 22.38
C LEU A 219 15.84 19.50 23.66
N ASP A 220 16.26 18.44 24.36
CA ASP A 220 15.55 17.92 25.53
C ASP A 220 14.06 17.68 25.23
N VAL A 221 13.78 16.94 24.15
CA VAL A 221 12.44 16.54 23.69
C VAL A 221 12.15 15.09 24.01
N LYS A 222 10.90 14.78 24.30
CA LYS A 222 10.43 13.40 24.57
C LYS A 222 10.05 12.73 23.26
N ILE A 223 10.96 11.96 22.66
CA ILE A 223 10.65 11.09 21.53
C ILE A 223 9.87 9.88 22.05
N THR A 224 8.64 9.67 21.60
CA THR A 224 7.76 8.59 22.06
C THR A 224 7.62 7.47 21.04
N PHE A 225 7.83 7.76 19.76
CA PHE A 225 7.82 6.74 18.70
C PHE A 225 8.75 7.11 17.55
N ILE A 226 9.14 6.08 16.82
CA ILE A 226 9.86 6.20 15.54
C ILE A 226 9.13 5.34 14.53
N ASN A 227 8.73 5.96 13.42
CA ASN A 227 7.96 5.35 12.36
C ASN A 227 8.89 5.03 11.17
N LEU A 228 9.10 3.73 10.92
CA LEU A 228 9.90 3.22 9.81
C LEU A 228 9.12 3.23 8.48
N SER A 229 7.86 3.69 8.52
CA SER A 229 6.95 3.75 7.37
C SER A 229 6.80 2.41 6.63
N GLY A 230 6.63 2.46 5.32
CA GLY A 230 6.55 1.27 4.46
C GLY A 230 7.88 0.91 3.81
N GLY A 231 7.80 0.28 2.64
CA GLY A 231 8.97 -0.01 1.80
C GLY A 231 9.36 -1.46 1.70
N VAL A 232 9.05 -2.29 2.70
CA VAL A 232 9.27 -3.75 2.61
C VAL A 232 8.47 -4.30 1.43
N GLY A 233 9.19 -4.87 0.49
CA GLY A 233 8.65 -5.35 -0.78
C GLY A 233 8.21 -6.79 -0.75
N ILE A 234 7.68 -7.21 -1.90
CA ILE A 234 7.29 -8.59 -2.18
C ILE A 234 7.98 -9.06 -3.46
N PRO A 235 8.25 -10.36 -3.59
CA PRO A 235 8.82 -10.91 -4.81
C PRO A 235 7.75 -10.98 -5.90
N TYR A 236 7.75 -10.07 -6.86
CA TYR A 236 6.84 -10.14 -8.00
C TYR A 236 7.25 -11.22 -9.00
N ARG A 237 8.55 -11.46 -9.16
CA ARG A 237 9.09 -12.46 -10.08
C ARG A 237 9.32 -13.80 -9.38
N PRO A 238 9.14 -14.93 -10.07
CA PRO A 238 9.36 -16.25 -9.49
C PRO A 238 10.80 -16.53 -9.05
N ASP A 239 11.78 -15.79 -9.61
CA ASP A 239 13.22 -15.90 -9.31
C ASP A 239 13.68 -14.98 -8.16
N GLN A 240 12.80 -14.15 -7.62
CA GLN A 240 13.09 -13.31 -6.45
C GLN A 240 12.85 -14.08 -5.15
N GLU A 241 13.75 -13.89 -4.18
CA GLU A 241 13.56 -14.40 -2.82
C GLU A 241 12.67 -13.47 -2.00
N PRO A 242 11.72 -13.99 -1.22
CA PRO A 242 10.86 -13.17 -0.36
C PRO A 242 11.65 -12.59 0.81
N ASN A 243 11.22 -11.42 1.29
CA ASN A 243 11.70 -10.89 2.56
C ASN A 243 11.28 -11.80 3.72
N ASP A 244 12.21 -11.98 4.67
CA ASP A 244 11.93 -12.63 5.95
C ASP A 244 11.62 -11.57 7.01
N ILE A 245 10.34 -11.44 7.36
CA ILE A 245 9.89 -10.42 8.32
C ILE A 245 10.45 -10.64 9.73
N PHE A 246 10.76 -11.88 10.09
CA PHE A 246 11.37 -12.17 11.40
C PHE A 246 12.84 -11.75 11.41
N ALA A 247 13.58 -11.99 10.33
CA ALA A 247 14.95 -11.48 10.17
C ALA A 247 14.98 -9.95 10.16
N ILE A 248 14.02 -9.31 9.51
CA ILE A 248 13.86 -7.84 9.53
C ILE A 248 13.58 -7.36 10.96
N GLY A 249 12.63 -7.95 11.67
CA GLY A 249 12.30 -7.59 13.05
C GLY A 249 13.48 -7.75 14.01
N GLU A 250 14.24 -8.82 13.91
CA GLU A 250 15.45 -9.04 14.71
C GLU A 250 16.57 -8.04 14.35
N GLY A 251 16.73 -7.72 13.07
CA GLY A 251 17.66 -6.69 12.60
C GLY A 251 17.36 -5.31 13.19
N VAL A 252 16.09 -4.89 13.19
CA VAL A 252 15.66 -3.63 13.80
C VAL A 252 15.87 -3.65 15.33
N LYS A 253 15.55 -4.77 15.98
CA LYS A 253 15.78 -4.95 17.43
C LYS A 253 17.25 -4.76 17.80
N LYS A 254 18.15 -5.38 17.05
CA LYS A 254 19.60 -5.24 17.27
C LYS A 254 20.01 -3.76 17.21
N VAL A 255 19.59 -3.04 16.19
CA VAL A 255 19.90 -1.58 16.06
C VAL A 255 19.30 -0.79 17.22
N TYR A 256 18.09 -1.14 17.67
CA TYR A 256 17.44 -0.54 18.83
C TYR A 256 18.28 -0.71 20.11
N GLU A 257 18.71 -1.94 20.39
CA GLU A 257 19.53 -2.27 21.55
C GLU A 257 20.93 -1.61 21.51
N GLU A 258 21.49 -1.43 20.31
CA GLU A 258 22.80 -0.79 20.12
C GLU A 258 22.74 0.76 20.17
N THR A 259 21.58 1.39 19.88
CA THR A 259 21.48 2.84 19.70
C THR A 259 20.58 3.50 20.75
N LEU A 260 19.34 3.08 20.88
CA LEU A 260 18.35 3.71 21.75
C LEU A 260 18.51 3.30 23.22
N THR A 261 18.76 2.03 23.48
CA THR A 261 18.92 1.52 24.86
C THR A 261 20.06 2.21 25.61
N PRO A 262 21.28 2.34 25.06
CA PRO A 262 22.36 3.06 25.75
C PRO A 262 22.08 4.55 25.98
N ALA A 263 21.19 5.13 25.16
CA ALA A 263 20.74 6.51 25.31
C ALA A 263 19.60 6.69 26.32
N GLY A 264 19.17 5.62 27.01
CA GLY A 264 18.04 5.64 27.95
C GLY A 264 16.70 5.91 27.25
N MET A 265 16.50 5.33 26.06
CA MET A 265 15.30 5.47 25.24
C MET A 265 14.57 4.12 25.03
N ASP A 266 14.57 3.27 26.05
CA ASP A 266 14.03 1.90 26.00
C ASP A 266 12.51 1.83 25.81
N ASN A 267 11.80 2.95 25.94
CA ASN A 267 10.35 3.01 25.84
C ASN A 267 9.86 3.64 24.52
N VAL A 268 10.75 3.87 23.56
CA VAL A 268 10.36 4.40 22.26
C VAL A 268 9.64 3.31 21.46
N ALA A 269 8.42 3.61 21.03
CA ALA A 269 7.62 2.71 20.21
C ALA A 269 8.14 2.68 18.77
N ILE A 270 8.08 1.52 18.15
CA ILE A 270 8.37 1.37 16.71
C ILE A 270 7.06 1.27 15.96
N TYR A 271 6.88 2.11 14.96
CA TYR A 271 5.74 2.09 14.05
C TYR A 271 6.18 1.71 12.64
N THR A 272 5.28 1.07 11.92
CA THR A 272 5.45 0.72 10.50
C THR A 272 4.17 1.06 9.73
N GLU A 273 4.30 1.29 8.40
CA GLU A 273 3.19 1.66 7.50
C GLU A 273 3.20 0.73 6.28
N LEU A 274 3.12 -0.56 6.52
CA LEU A 274 3.21 -1.57 5.47
C LEU A 274 1.88 -1.71 4.71
N GLY A 275 1.86 -1.30 3.46
CA GLY A 275 0.73 -1.54 2.56
C GLY A 275 0.94 -2.77 1.68
N ARG A 276 1.92 -2.68 0.77
CA ARG A 276 2.22 -3.74 -0.20
C ARG A 276 2.51 -5.09 0.46
N TYR A 277 3.33 -5.10 1.47
CA TYR A 277 3.66 -6.32 2.21
C TYR A 277 2.41 -6.97 2.81
N MET A 278 1.46 -6.17 3.29
CA MET A 278 0.27 -6.66 4.00
C MET A 278 -0.73 -7.36 3.09
N THR A 279 -0.98 -6.83 1.90
CA THR A 279 -2.06 -7.32 1.02
C THR A 279 -1.57 -7.80 -0.34
N GLY A 280 -0.44 -7.30 -0.83
CA GLY A 280 0.04 -7.54 -2.19
C GLY A 280 0.00 -9.00 -2.64
N PRO A 281 0.68 -9.94 -1.93
CA PRO A 281 0.73 -11.36 -2.31
C PRO A 281 -0.62 -12.09 -2.18
N TYR A 282 -1.54 -11.52 -1.41
CA TYR A 282 -2.82 -12.11 -1.05
C TYR A 282 -3.99 -11.52 -1.86
N GLY A 283 -3.68 -10.94 -3.01
CA GLY A 283 -4.68 -10.50 -3.97
C GLY A 283 -4.28 -10.81 -5.40
N ALA A 284 -5.26 -11.15 -6.21
CA ALA A 284 -5.12 -11.43 -7.62
C ALA A 284 -6.17 -10.71 -8.45
N LEU A 285 -5.82 -10.30 -9.67
CA LEU A 285 -6.81 -9.91 -10.67
C LEU A 285 -7.18 -11.15 -11.46
N ILE A 286 -8.45 -11.55 -11.38
CA ILE A 286 -9.03 -12.64 -12.17
C ILE A 286 -9.64 -12.05 -13.42
N THR A 287 -9.21 -12.55 -14.57
CA THR A 287 -9.66 -12.07 -15.88
C THR A 287 -9.81 -13.23 -16.85
N LYS A 288 -10.58 -13.04 -17.91
CA LYS A 288 -10.92 -14.06 -18.88
C LYS A 288 -10.35 -13.71 -20.24
N ALA A 289 -9.78 -14.69 -20.95
CA ALA A 289 -9.36 -14.56 -22.33
C ALA A 289 -10.60 -14.44 -23.23
N ILE A 290 -10.71 -13.35 -23.99
CA ILE A 290 -11.91 -13.04 -24.79
C ILE A 290 -11.62 -12.81 -26.28
N ASN A 291 -10.35 -12.52 -26.61
CA ASN A 291 -9.93 -12.29 -27.99
C ASN A 291 -8.50 -12.77 -28.20
N GLU A 292 -8.19 -13.18 -29.41
CA GLU A 292 -6.83 -13.44 -29.90
C GLU A 292 -6.54 -12.61 -31.16
N LYS A 293 -5.28 -12.26 -31.35
CA LYS A 293 -4.82 -11.56 -32.57
C LYS A 293 -3.49 -12.14 -33.01
N HIS A 294 -3.40 -12.47 -34.26
CA HIS A 294 -2.22 -13.02 -34.92
C HIS A 294 -1.69 -11.97 -35.92
N THR A 295 -0.63 -11.26 -35.56
CA THR A 295 -0.03 -10.26 -36.43
C THR A 295 1.49 -10.49 -36.51
N TYR A 296 2.32 -9.50 -36.13
CA TYR A 296 3.76 -9.70 -35.94
C TYR A 296 4.09 -10.40 -34.61
N LYS A 297 3.11 -10.48 -33.72
CA LYS A 297 3.14 -11.17 -32.43
C LYS A 297 1.81 -11.90 -32.22
N GLU A 298 1.82 -12.79 -31.23
CA GLU A 298 0.63 -13.43 -30.73
C GLU A 298 0.09 -12.65 -29.53
N TYR A 299 -1.18 -12.21 -29.59
CA TYR A 299 -1.84 -11.44 -28.55
C TYR A 299 -3.02 -12.19 -27.98
N ILE A 300 -3.12 -12.20 -26.66
CA ILE A 300 -4.31 -12.63 -25.94
C ILE A 300 -4.96 -11.38 -25.33
N GLY A 301 -6.15 -11.04 -25.82
CA GLY A 301 -6.99 -9.98 -25.26
C GLY A 301 -7.84 -10.52 -24.12
N VAL A 302 -7.78 -9.84 -22.98
CA VAL A 302 -8.58 -10.21 -21.81
C VAL A 302 -9.67 -9.15 -21.53
N ASP A 303 -10.67 -9.49 -20.72
CA ASP A 303 -11.75 -8.59 -20.34
C ASP A 303 -11.31 -7.53 -19.30
N ALA A 304 -10.18 -7.72 -18.62
CA ALA A 304 -9.52 -6.67 -17.84
C ALA A 304 -8.73 -5.71 -18.73
N CYS A 305 -8.36 -4.57 -18.19
CA CYS A 305 -7.47 -3.59 -18.82
C CYS A 305 -6.65 -2.82 -17.76
N ALA A 306 -5.78 -1.91 -18.17
CA ALA A 306 -4.97 -1.13 -17.25
C ALA A 306 -5.79 -0.30 -16.25
N ALA A 307 -7.07 -0.02 -16.52
CA ALA A 307 -7.98 0.58 -15.55
C ALA A 307 -8.23 -0.32 -14.31
N ASN A 308 -8.04 -1.64 -14.44
CA ASN A 308 -8.12 -2.61 -13.34
C ASN A 308 -6.75 -2.83 -12.67
N LEU A 309 -5.66 -2.75 -13.43
CA LEU A 309 -4.30 -2.89 -12.91
C LEU A 309 -3.32 -2.05 -13.75
N MET A 310 -3.10 -0.80 -13.34
CA MET A 310 -2.30 0.16 -14.13
C MET A 310 -0.78 -0.04 -14.01
N ARG A 311 -0.30 -0.75 -13.00
CA ARG A 311 1.12 -0.87 -12.70
C ARG A 311 1.99 -1.39 -13.86
N PRO A 312 1.59 -2.42 -14.64
CA PRO A 312 2.35 -2.81 -15.83
C PRO A 312 2.48 -1.69 -16.86
N ALA A 313 1.40 -0.93 -17.09
CA ALA A 313 1.37 0.15 -18.08
C ALA A 313 2.23 1.36 -17.70
N ILE A 314 2.23 1.77 -16.40
CA ILE A 314 2.92 2.98 -15.92
C ILE A 314 4.37 2.70 -15.55
N TYR A 315 4.64 1.59 -14.87
CA TYR A 315 5.96 1.28 -14.31
C TYR A 315 6.69 0.18 -15.04
N GLY A 316 6.08 -0.44 -16.09
CA GLY A 316 6.60 -1.69 -16.65
C GLY A 316 6.64 -2.83 -15.60
N ALA A 317 5.83 -2.74 -14.56
CA ALA A 317 5.86 -3.66 -13.43
C ALA A 317 5.49 -5.08 -13.87
N TYR A 318 6.31 -6.03 -13.46
CA TYR A 318 6.01 -7.44 -13.68
C TYR A 318 4.94 -7.92 -12.70
N HIS A 319 3.94 -8.62 -13.24
CA HIS A 319 3.05 -9.50 -12.50
C HIS A 319 3.10 -10.89 -13.12
N HIS A 320 3.20 -11.92 -12.28
CA HIS A 320 3.13 -13.29 -12.76
C HIS A 320 1.72 -13.62 -13.21
N ILE A 321 1.60 -14.42 -14.28
CA ILE A 321 0.31 -14.85 -14.82
C ILE A 321 0.29 -16.38 -14.80
N THR A 322 -0.75 -16.95 -14.21
CA THR A 322 -1.05 -18.37 -14.28
C THR A 322 -2.35 -18.55 -15.06
N VAL A 323 -2.37 -19.47 -16.02
CA VAL A 323 -3.59 -19.90 -16.69
C VAL A 323 -4.21 -21.00 -15.84
N LEU A 324 -5.37 -20.72 -15.25
CA LEU A 324 -6.00 -21.65 -14.29
C LEU A 324 -6.43 -22.96 -14.95
N GLY A 325 -6.06 -24.07 -14.33
CA GLY A 325 -6.27 -25.42 -14.84
C GLY A 325 -5.18 -25.90 -15.80
N LYS A 326 -4.17 -25.05 -16.11
CA LYS A 326 -3.02 -25.37 -16.98
C LYS A 326 -1.68 -25.15 -16.25
N GLU A 327 -1.67 -25.18 -14.91
CA GLU A 327 -0.51 -24.87 -14.07
C GLU A 327 0.68 -25.82 -14.30
N ASN A 328 0.39 -27.03 -14.78
CA ASN A 328 1.38 -28.08 -15.03
C ASN A 328 1.73 -28.26 -16.52
N GLU A 329 1.13 -27.46 -17.40
CA GLU A 329 1.41 -27.49 -18.82
C GLU A 329 2.70 -26.77 -19.18
N SER A 330 3.29 -27.10 -20.34
CA SER A 330 4.49 -26.43 -20.82
C SER A 330 4.21 -24.97 -21.20
N CYS A 331 5.02 -24.04 -20.69
CA CYS A 331 4.98 -22.63 -21.09
C CYS A 331 5.81 -22.43 -22.37
N ASP A 332 5.34 -22.90 -23.50
CA ASP A 332 6.04 -22.89 -24.80
C ASP A 332 5.47 -21.88 -25.81
N LYS A 333 4.37 -21.23 -25.48
CA LYS A 333 3.75 -20.19 -26.30
C LYS A 333 4.18 -18.79 -25.83
N LYS A 334 4.49 -17.91 -26.75
CA LYS A 334 4.91 -16.54 -26.46
C LYS A 334 3.77 -15.56 -26.75
N TYR A 335 3.26 -14.90 -25.73
CA TYR A 335 2.15 -13.96 -25.85
C TYR A 335 2.46 -12.58 -25.31
N ASP A 336 1.85 -11.55 -25.93
CA ASP A 336 1.50 -10.30 -25.24
C ASP A 336 0.07 -10.46 -24.71
N VAL A 337 -0.13 -10.29 -23.38
CA VAL A 337 -1.47 -10.30 -22.76
C VAL A 337 -1.94 -8.85 -22.63
N THR A 338 -3.07 -8.52 -23.26
CA THR A 338 -3.48 -7.12 -23.48
C THR A 338 -4.90 -6.84 -22.99
N GLY A 339 -5.13 -5.60 -22.56
CA GLY A 339 -6.46 -5.08 -22.31
C GLY A 339 -7.09 -4.39 -23.52
N SER A 340 -8.17 -3.66 -23.28
CA SER A 340 -9.02 -3.06 -24.31
C SER A 340 -8.98 -1.52 -24.36
N LEU A 341 -7.99 -0.87 -23.69
CA LEU A 341 -7.81 0.57 -23.80
C LEU A 341 -7.23 0.96 -25.17
N CYS A 342 -7.52 2.17 -25.61
CA CYS A 342 -6.89 2.78 -26.80
C CYS A 342 -5.46 3.25 -26.50
N GLU A 343 -4.71 2.45 -25.72
CA GLU A 343 -3.33 2.72 -25.31
C GLU A 343 -2.43 1.52 -25.58
N ASN A 344 -1.33 1.74 -26.29
CA ASN A 344 -0.41 0.65 -26.60
C ASN A 344 0.29 0.05 -25.37
N CYS A 345 0.35 0.80 -24.27
CA CYS A 345 0.89 0.32 -22.98
C CYS A 345 -0.11 -0.55 -22.18
N ASP A 346 -1.36 -0.71 -22.63
CA ASP A 346 -2.36 -1.57 -21.95
C ASP A 346 -2.03 -3.05 -22.17
N LYS A 347 -0.94 -3.48 -21.52
CA LYS A 347 -0.40 -4.83 -21.58
C LYS A 347 -0.04 -5.31 -20.18
N PHE A 348 -0.61 -6.43 -19.77
CA PHE A 348 -0.26 -7.11 -18.52
C PHE A 348 1.04 -7.91 -18.63
N ALA A 349 1.37 -8.35 -19.84
CA ALA A 349 2.62 -9.05 -20.14
C ALA A 349 3.05 -8.79 -21.59
N ILE A 350 4.36 -8.79 -21.81
CA ILE A 350 4.98 -8.65 -23.12
C ILE A 350 5.97 -9.81 -23.30
N ASP A 351 5.92 -10.47 -24.48
CA ASP A 351 6.75 -11.63 -24.84
C ASP A 351 6.81 -12.70 -23.72
N ARG A 352 5.67 -12.92 -23.05
CA ARG A 352 5.56 -13.85 -21.93
C ARG A 352 5.39 -15.29 -22.43
N MET A 353 6.25 -16.18 -21.93
CA MET A 353 6.07 -17.62 -22.14
C MET A 353 4.98 -18.13 -21.18
N LEU A 354 3.91 -18.68 -21.77
CA LEU A 354 2.72 -19.21 -21.08
C LEU A 354 2.30 -20.54 -21.72
N PRO A 355 1.46 -21.35 -21.06
CA PRO A 355 0.74 -22.44 -21.70
C PRO A 355 -0.12 -21.92 -22.85
N GLU A 356 -0.56 -22.80 -23.74
CA GLU A 356 -1.52 -22.44 -24.77
C GLU A 356 -2.83 -21.93 -24.14
N ILE A 357 -3.23 -20.70 -24.53
CA ILE A 357 -4.42 -20.04 -24.00
C ILE A 357 -5.55 -20.17 -25.00
N GLU A 358 -6.69 -20.70 -24.55
CA GLU A 358 -7.92 -20.80 -25.32
C GLU A 358 -8.91 -19.71 -24.90
N MET A 359 -9.78 -19.30 -25.82
CA MET A 359 -10.84 -18.33 -25.50
C MET A 359 -11.77 -18.90 -24.43
N GLY A 360 -11.91 -18.15 -23.35
CA GLY A 360 -12.67 -18.59 -22.18
C GLY A 360 -11.81 -19.01 -21.00
N ASP A 361 -10.51 -19.22 -21.18
CA ASP A 361 -9.60 -19.50 -20.07
C ASP A 361 -9.54 -18.35 -19.07
N TYR A 362 -9.43 -18.68 -17.79
CA TYR A 362 -9.23 -17.71 -16.73
C TYR A 362 -7.74 -17.53 -16.45
N LEU A 363 -7.32 -16.28 -16.42
CA LEU A 363 -5.97 -15.89 -16.05
C LEU A 363 -5.99 -15.32 -14.62
N PHE A 364 -5.09 -15.85 -13.80
CA PHE A 364 -4.80 -15.38 -12.46
C PHE A 364 -3.56 -14.47 -12.52
N ILE A 365 -3.75 -13.16 -12.42
CA ILE A 365 -2.66 -12.19 -12.39
C ILE A 365 -2.30 -11.96 -10.92
N HIS A 366 -1.11 -12.44 -10.52
CA HIS A 366 -0.65 -12.48 -9.13
C HIS A 366 -0.29 -11.12 -8.55
N ASP A 367 -0.24 -11.04 -7.22
CA ASP A 367 0.33 -9.93 -6.44
C ASP A 367 -0.34 -8.57 -6.68
N THR A 368 -1.65 -8.58 -6.93
CA THR A 368 -2.42 -7.36 -7.18
C THR A 368 -3.17 -6.83 -5.96
N GLY A 369 -2.99 -7.44 -4.79
CA GLY A 369 -3.72 -7.10 -3.57
C GLY A 369 -3.37 -5.72 -2.99
N ALA A 370 -2.27 -5.10 -3.45
CA ALA A 370 -1.90 -3.74 -3.10
C ALA A 370 -1.60 -2.94 -4.38
N HIS A 371 -2.06 -1.69 -4.41
CA HIS A 371 -1.87 -0.81 -5.58
C HIS A 371 -2.39 -1.43 -6.89
N GLY A 372 -3.37 -2.32 -6.78
CA GLY A 372 -4.15 -2.88 -7.88
C GLY A 372 -5.42 -2.08 -8.08
N HIS A 373 -6.53 -2.52 -7.47
CA HIS A 373 -7.82 -1.82 -7.55
C HIS A 373 -7.73 -0.35 -7.10
N SER A 374 -6.94 -0.03 -6.06
CA SER A 374 -6.81 1.31 -5.51
C SER A 374 -6.27 2.34 -6.51
N MET A 375 -5.44 1.93 -7.46
CA MET A 375 -4.90 2.79 -8.52
C MET A 375 -5.77 2.82 -9.78
N GLY A 376 -6.97 2.24 -9.75
CA GLY A 376 -7.87 2.19 -10.89
C GLY A 376 -8.39 3.57 -11.32
N TYR A 377 -8.78 3.68 -12.58
CA TYR A 377 -9.26 4.89 -13.23
C TYR A 377 -10.33 4.53 -14.30
N ASN A 378 -10.90 5.53 -14.97
CA ASN A 378 -11.99 5.32 -15.92
C ASN A 378 -11.65 5.79 -17.36
N TYR A 379 -10.39 5.72 -17.77
CA TYR A 379 -10.00 6.07 -19.13
C TYR A 379 -10.72 5.19 -20.17
N ASN A 380 -11.06 5.74 -21.32
CA ASN A 380 -11.95 5.16 -22.33
C ASN A 380 -13.35 4.76 -21.82
N GLY A 381 -13.81 5.34 -20.69
CA GLY A 381 -15.09 4.97 -20.07
C GLY A 381 -15.12 3.55 -19.51
N LYS A 382 -13.95 2.94 -19.26
CA LYS A 382 -13.90 1.62 -18.62
C LYS A 382 -14.27 1.73 -17.16
N LEU A 383 -15.15 0.82 -16.74
CA LEU A 383 -15.65 0.76 -15.37
C LEU A 383 -14.71 -0.06 -14.50
N ARG A 384 -14.60 0.34 -13.22
CA ARG A 384 -13.75 -0.38 -12.26
C ARG A 384 -14.41 -1.70 -11.86
N SER A 385 -13.58 -2.71 -11.67
CA SER A 385 -14.00 -4.07 -11.35
C SER A 385 -14.48 -4.24 -9.91
N ALA A 386 -15.13 -5.36 -9.62
CA ALA A 386 -15.50 -5.75 -8.26
C ALA A 386 -14.27 -6.16 -7.44
N GLU A 387 -14.45 -6.17 -6.11
CA GLU A 387 -13.52 -6.76 -5.14
C GLU A 387 -14.25 -7.86 -4.36
N ILE A 388 -13.65 -9.04 -4.25
CA ILE A 388 -14.22 -10.22 -3.62
C ILE A 388 -13.22 -10.75 -2.58
N LEU A 389 -13.71 -11.12 -1.40
CA LEU A 389 -12.94 -11.75 -0.35
C LEU A 389 -13.23 -13.25 -0.33
N LEU A 390 -12.19 -14.06 -0.45
CA LEU A 390 -12.22 -15.50 -0.25
C LEU A 390 -11.95 -15.78 1.23
N GLY A 391 -12.97 -16.26 1.94
CA GLY A 391 -12.92 -16.56 3.36
C GLY A 391 -12.08 -17.79 3.68
N GLN A 392 -11.63 -17.89 4.93
CA GLN A 392 -10.84 -19.03 5.43
C GLN A 392 -11.57 -20.39 5.32
N ASP A 393 -12.90 -20.37 5.32
CA ASP A 393 -13.78 -21.54 5.17
C ASP A 393 -14.07 -21.90 3.70
N GLY A 394 -13.47 -21.18 2.76
CA GLY A 394 -13.73 -21.34 1.33
C GLY A 394 -15.01 -20.65 0.84
N SER A 395 -15.75 -19.95 1.70
CA SER A 395 -16.81 -19.04 1.27
C SER A 395 -16.25 -17.82 0.53
N PHE A 396 -17.08 -17.11 -0.21
CA PHE A 396 -16.66 -15.86 -0.83
C PHE A 396 -17.72 -14.77 -0.65
N LYS A 397 -17.24 -13.52 -0.53
CA LYS A 397 -18.09 -12.37 -0.26
C LYS A 397 -17.72 -11.20 -1.15
N LEU A 398 -18.73 -10.56 -1.73
CA LEU A 398 -18.57 -9.27 -2.40
C LEU A 398 -18.23 -8.20 -1.35
N ILE A 399 -17.06 -7.58 -1.46
CA ILE A 399 -16.60 -6.51 -0.55
C ILE A 399 -16.56 -5.14 -1.23
N ARG A 400 -16.70 -5.09 -2.54
CA ARG A 400 -16.99 -3.93 -3.36
C ARG A 400 -17.63 -4.39 -4.66
N ARG A 401 -18.79 -3.85 -5.02
CA ARG A 401 -19.39 -4.12 -6.33
C ARG A 401 -18.57 -3.47 -7.45
N ALA A 402 -18.69 -4.00 -8.65
CA ALA A 402 -18.20 -3.30 -9.83
C ALA A 402 -18.95 -1.98 -10.04
N GLU A 403 -18.31 -1.03 -10.69
CA GLU A 403 -18.98 0.19 -11.17
C GLU A 403 -19.99 -0.13 -12.26
N THR A 404 -21.00 0.71 -12.33
CA THR A 404 -22.01 0.73 -13.39
C THR A 404 -21.92 2.05 -14.14
N ALA A 405 -22.64 2.17 -15.26
CA ALA A 405 -22.73 3.45 -15.98
C ALA A 405 -23.27 4.59 -15.08
N LYS A 406 -24.12 4.26 -14.10
CA LYS A 406 -24.61 5.24 -13.12
C LYS A 406 -23.49 5.83 -12.27
N ASP A 407 -22.52 5.02 -11.88
CA ASP A 407 -21.36 5.50 -11.12
C ASP A 407 -20.47 6.41 -11.97
N TYR A 408 -20.25 6.02 -13.22
CA TYR A 408 -19.47 6.82 -14.18
C TYR A 408 -20.10 8.19 -14.46
N PHE A 409 -21.43 8.26 -14.54
CA PHE A 409 -22.17 9.48 -14.78
C PHE A 409 -22.61 10.22 -13.52
N ALA A 410 -22.29 9.72 -12.32
CA ALA A 410 -22.80 10.26 -11.05
C ALA A 410 -22.47 11.73 -10.77
N THR A 411 -21.45 12.28 -11.43
CA THR A 411 -21.04 13.70 -11.27
C THR A 411 -21.60 14.63 -12.34
N PHE A 412 -22.38 14.11 -13.28
CA PHE A 412 -23.02 14.89 -14.35
C PHE A 412 -24.48 15.23 -14.01
N ASP A 413 -24.73 15.69 -12.78
CA ASP A 413 -26.06 16.07 -12.26
C ASP A 413 -26.67 17.30 -12.94
N CYS A 414 -25.89 18.01 -13.77
CA CYS A 414 -26.32 19.13 -14.59
C CYS A 414 -26.81 18.77 -16.00
N PHE A 415 -26.84 17.46 -16.34
CA PHE A 415 -27.21 16.98 -17.67
C PHE A 415 -28.15 15.77 -17.61
N ASP A 416 -29.20 15.77 -18.42
CA ASP A 416 -30.15 14.65 -18.51
C ASP A 416 -29.59 13.55 -19.41
N PHE A 417 -29.29 12.40 -18.85
CA PHE A 417 -28.91 11.20 -19.58
C PHE A 417 -30.12 10.35 -19.94
N PHE A 418 -30.00 9.56 -20.99
CA PHE A 418 -31.00 8.59 -21.38
C PHE A 418 -31.13 7.49 -20.32
N GLU A 419 -32.11 7.57 -19.45
CA GLU A 419 -32.34 6.65 -18.33
C GLU A 419 -32.42 5.17 -18.79
N ASP A 420 -32.94 4.93 -20.01
CA ASP A 420 -33.07 3.59 -20.57
C ASP A 420 -31.72 2.92 -20.91
N LEU A 421 -30.67 3.72 -21.08
CA LEU A 421 -29.31 3.22 -21.43
C LEU A 421 -28.43 3.00 -20.21
N ILE A 422 -28.79 3.57 -19.06
CA ILE A 422 -27.97 3.52 -17.84
C ILE A 422 -28.56 2.62 -16.72
N LYS A 423 -29.49 1.74 -17.13
CA LYS A 423 -30.11 0.74 -16.23
C LYS A 423 -29.15 -0.37 -15.82
#